data_bf8d7fa0c38b2720f960e0fc8627bdf6
#
_entry.id   bf8d7fa0c38b2720f960e0fc8627bdf6
#
_cell.length_a   1.000
_cell.length_b   1.000
_cell.length_c   1.000
_cell.angle_alpha   90.00
_cell.angle_beta   90.00
_cell.angle_gamma   90.00
#
_symmetry.space_group_name_H-M   'P 1'
#
loop_
_entity.id
_entity.type
_entity.pdbx_description
1 polymer ?
#
loop_
_entity_poly.entity_id
_entity_poly.type
_entity_poly.pdbx_seq_one_letter_code
_entity_poly.pdbx_strand_id
1 'polypeptide(L)'
;NYSIKWSTSVNDITLSDWEDIFGKSIIKSQRFFISIEKSDFQQITIYYLQIFEHGTVVAIVPCFSYEIDILNLTTSPMVKAVVKKIRKVYIDFFKIRAFVTGTYASSCEHFIEYKTTLSAEKRQIVFDLVRKQLKNKCRQTKSKFVFIKDIRGRNIDSIKKILGHDFYFFSSFPTNVIPVLSSHKYPEMLKSKYRKRFQDSQKAFNENFMWEISTDFANQTLLFT
;
A
#
# COMPACT_ATOMS: atom_id res chain seq x y z
N ASN A 1 25.47 -4.49 -15.60
CA ASN A 1 25.46 -3.08 -15.19
C ASN A 1 24.05 -2.66 -14.80
N TYR A 2 23.83 -2.28 -13.53
CA TYR A 2 22.55 -1.82 -13.03
C TYR A 2 22.59 -0.31 -12.84
N SER A 3 21.50 0.38 -13.21
CA SER A 3 21.26 1.79 -12.88
C SER A 3 19.98 1.95 -12.09
N ILE A 4 19.85 3.04 -11.35
CA ILE A 4 18.79 3.29 -10.38
C ILE A 4 18.22 4.68 -10.63
N LYS A 5 16.90 4.76 -10.67
CA LYS A 5 16.19 6.04 -10.78
C LYS A 5 15.11 6.12 -9.68
N TRP A 6 14.97 7.27 -9.06
CA TRP A 6 13.84 7.63 -8.21
C TRP A 6 13.02 8.70 -8.89
N SER A 7 11.70 8.53 -8.89
CA SER A 7 10.73 9.55 -9.31
C SER A 7 9.67 9.78 -8.26
N THR A 8 8.96 10.89 -8.36
CA THR A 8 7.86 11.28 -7.46
C THR A 8 6.51 11.27 -8.16
N SER A 9 6.49 10.94 -9.45
CA SER A 9 5.27 10.72 -10.21
C SER A 9 5.33 9.41 -10.97
N VAL A 10 4.21 8.69 -10.99
CA VAL A 10 4.05 7.47 -11.80
C VAL A 10 4.09 7.78 -13.31
N ASN A 11 3.78 9.01 -13.69
CA ASN A 11 3.85 9.46 -15.10
C ASN A 11 5.30 9.53 -15.63
N ASP A 12 6.31 9.49 -14.74
CA ASP A 12 7.73 9.38 -15.15
C ASP A 12 8.14 7.97 -15.57
N ILE A 13 7.21 7.01 -15.49
CA ILE A 13 7.40 5.62 -15.85
C ILE A 13 6.51 5.32 -17.06
N THR A 14 7.06 4.73 -18.11
CA THR A 14 6.25 4.39 -19.27
C THR A 14 5.21 3.33 -18.92
N LEU A 15 4.04 3.35 -19.58
CA LEU A 15 3.02 2.35 -19.35
C LEU A 15 3.53 0.93 -19.67
N SER A 16 4.34 0.79 -20.71
CA SER A 16 4.96 -0.48 -21.09
C SER A 16 5.85 -1.03 -19.97
N ASP A 17 6.76 -0.21 -19.41
CA ASP A 17 7.63 -0.62 -18.32
C ASP A 17 6.83 -1.01 -17.07
N TRP A 18 5.75 -0.26 -16.79
CA TRP A 18 4.87 -0.56 -15.68
C TRP A 18 4.15 -1.90 -15.83
N GLU A 19 3.56 -2.14 -17.00
CA GLU A 19 2.83 -3.39 -17.30
C GLU A 19 3.76 -4.60 -17.37
N ASP A 20 4.99 -4.43 -17.83
CA ASP A 20 6.03 -5.49 -17.84
C ASP A 20 6.35 -6.00 -16.42
N ILE A 21 6.22 -5.14 -15.40
CA ILE A 21 6.53 -5.49 -14.02
C ILE A 21 5.27 -5.92 -13.26
N PHE A 22 4.17 -5.16 -13.35
CA PHE A 22 2.97 -5.38 -12.53
C PHE A 22 1.87 -6.18 -13.26
N GLY A 23 2.00 -6.38 -14.57
CA GLY A 23 0.97 -7.01 -15.39
C GLY A 23 -0.29 -6.15 -15.46
N LYS A 24 -1.42 -6.80 -15.75
CA LYS A 24 -2.73 -6.14 -15.93
C LYS A 24 -3.58 -6.13 -14.65
N SER A 25 -2.98 -6.11 -13.48
CA SER A 25 -3.72 -6.04 -12.21
C SER A 25 -4.36 -4.66 -12.03
N ILE A 26 -5.66 -4.61 -11.72
CA ILE A 26 -6.38 -3.34 -11.48
C ILE A 26 -5.76 -2.57 -10.32
N ILE A 27 -5.51 -3.24 -9.17
CA ILE A 27 -4.97 -2.62 -7.95
C ILE A 27 -3.47 -2.30 -8.04
N LYS A 28 -2.79 -2.77 -9.07
CA LYS A 28 -1.40 -2.44 -9.38
C LYS A 28 -1.28 -1.68 -10.71
N SER A 29 -2.41 -1.24 -11.30
CA SER A 29 -2.38 -0.50 -12.55
C SER A 29 -1.78 0.90 -12.37
N GLN A 30 -1.13 1.41 -13.41
CA GLN A 30 -0.61 2.78 -13.39
C GLN A 30 -1.74 3.80 -13.14
N ARG A 31 -2.95 3.56 -13.68
CA ARG A 31 -4.14 4.41 -13.44
C ARG A 31 -4.53 4.49 -11.97
N PHE A 32 -4.44 3.37 -11.24
CA PHE A 32 -4.68 3.35 -9.81
C PHE A 32 -3.69 4.26 -9.06
N PHE A 33 -2.40 4.22 -9.44
CA PHE A 33 -1.39 5.09 -8.84
C PHE A 33 -1.56 6.57 -9.22
N ILE A 34 -2.00 6.89 -10.44
CA ILE A 34 -2.38 8.25 -10.85
C ILE A 34 -3.52 8.77 -9.96
N SER A 35 -4.52 7.92 -9.67
CA SER A 35 -5.63 8.30 -8.79
C SER A 35 -5.17 8.53 -7.35
N ILE A 36 -4.23 7.71 -6.87
CA ILE A 36 -3.60 7.90 -5.56
C ILE A 36 -2.81 9.21 -5.49
N GLU A 37 -2.03 9.55 -6.50
CA GLU A 37 -1.27 10.82 -6.56
C GLU A 37 -2.18 12.05 -6.58
N LYS A 38 -3.32 11.95 -7.27
CA LYS A 38 -4.32 13.03 -7.35
C LYS A 38 -5.15 13.18 -6.07
N SER A 39 -5.17 12.16 -5.21
CA SER A 39 -5.86 12.27 -3.92
C SER A 39 -5.05 13.16 -2.99
N ASP A 40 -5.67 14.21 -2.46
CA ASP A 40 -5.00 15.23 -1.63
C ASP A 40 -4.74 14.74 -0.20
N PHE A 41 -3.82 13.77 -0.05
CA PHE A 41 -3.34 13.36 1.26
C PHE A 41 -2.11 14.18 1.65
N GLN A 42 -2.32 15.33 2.25
CA GLN A 42 -1.30 16.36 2.57
C GLN A 42 -0.08 15.85 3.38
N GLN A 43 -0.15 14.68 4.00
CA GLN A 43 0.93 14.15 4.85
C GLN A 43 1.72 13.02 4.20
N ILE A 44 1.42 12.69 2.94
CA ILE A 44 2.01 11.56 2.23
C ILE A 44 2.82 12.06 1.04
N THR A 45 4.07 11.64 0.95
CA THR A 45 4.88 11.85 -0.26
C THR A 45 5.15 10.51 -0.91
N ILE A 46 4.83 10.39 -2.20
CA ILE A 46 4.95 9.16 -2.97
C ILE A 46 6.28 9.16 -3.72
N TYR A 47 6.86 7.99 -3.87
CA TYR A 47 8.12 7.76 -4.57
C TYR A 47 8.03 6.45 -5.35
N TYR A 48 8.77 6.37 -6.46
CA TYR A 48 8.92 5.18 -7.27
C TYR A 48 10.39 4.87 -7.44
N LEU A 49 10.84 3.72 -6.94
CA LEU A 49 12.16 3.19 -7.22
C LEU A 49 12.09 2.38 -8.51
N GLN A 50 12.93 2.70 -9.47
CA GLN A 50 13.13 1.94 -10.69
C GLN A 50 14.56 1.41 -10.74
N ILE A 51 14.71 0.14 -11.05
CA ILE A 51 16.00 -0.51 -11.28
C ILE A 51 16.06 -0.95 -12.73
N PHE A 52 17.13 -0.58 -13.40
CA PHE A 52 17.39 -0.91 -14.79
C PHE A 52 18.58 -1.86 -14.91
N GLU A 53 18.48 -2.83 -15.80
CA GLU A 53 19.60 -3.65 -16.27
C GLU A 53 19.80 -3.36 -17.75
N HIS A 54 20.99 -2.87 -18.14
CA HIS A 54 21.31 -2.49 -19.54
C HIS A 54 20.26 -1.55 -20.17
N GLY A 55 19.74 -0.59 -19.42
CA GLY A 55 18.74 0.37 -19.90
C GLY A 55 17.30 -0.13 -19.88
N THR A 56 17.04 -1.39 -19.55
CA THR A 56 15.69 -1.97 -19.44
C THR A 56 15.26 -2.01 -17.99
N VAL A 57 14.04 -1.60 -17.68
CA VAL A 57 13.45 -1.70 -16.33
C VAL A 57 13.33 -3.17 -15.94
N VAL A 58 13.88 -3.55 -14.80
CA VAL A 58 13.82 -4.91 -14.26
C VAL A 58 13.09 -5.00 -12.91
N ALA A 59 12.91 -3.88 -12.21
CA ALA A 59 12.09 -3.82 -11.01
C ALA A 59 11.51 -2.41 -10.81
N ILE A 60 10.30 -2.36 -10.26
CA ILE A 60 9.63 -1.13 -9.81
C ILE A 60 9.12 -1.36 -8.40
N VAL A 61 9.39 -0.41 -7.50
CA VAL A 61 8.91 -0.44 -6.12
C VAL A 61 8.28 0.90 -5.78
N PRO A 62 6.95 0.99 -5.82
CA PRO A 62 6.24 2.13 -5.26
C PRO A 62 6.50 2.23 -3.76
N CYS A 63 6.68 3.44 -3.28
CA CYS A 63 6.93 3.74 -1.88
C CYS A 63 6.21 5.02 -1.48
N PHE A 64 6.04 5.21 -0.19
CA PHE A 64 5.59 6.48 0.33
C PHE A 64 6.23 6.78 1.68
N SER A 65 6.37 8.05 2.01
CA SER A 65 6.70 8.49 3.36
C SER A 65 5.50 9.18 3.97
N TYR A 66 5.25 8.94 5.24
CA TYR A 66 4.20 9.61 5.99
C TYR A 66 4.57 9.78 7.46
N GLU A 67 3.91 10.74 8.10
CA GLU A 67 4.08 10.99 9.51
C GLU A 67 3.03 10.25 10.32
N ILE A 68 3.50 9.39 11.23
CA ILE A 68 2.66 8.67 12.18
C ILE A 68 2.59 9.49 13.46
N ASP A 69 1.41 9.97 13.82
CA ASP A 69 1.18 10.51 15.13
C ASP A 69 0.87 9.37 16.13
N ILE A 70 1.89 9.00 16.93
CA ILE A 70 1.76 7.92 17.92
C ILE A 70 0.65 8.22 18.92
N LEU A 71 0.30 9.50 19.14
CA LEU A 71 -0.79 9.88 20.00
C LEU A 71 -2.15 9.29 19.57
N ASN A 72 -2.33 9.07 18.28
CA ASN A 72 -3.54 8.44 17.73
C ASN A 72 -3.63 6.94 18.04
N LEU A 73 -2.50 6.31 18.37
CA LEU A 73 -2.43 4.89 18.70
C LEU A 73 -2.67 4.60 20.19
N THR A 74 -2.65 5.63 21.06
CA THR A 74 -2.89 5.46 22.49
C THR A 74 -4.34 5.76 22.87
N THR A 75 -4.88 4.92 23.75
CA THR A 75 -6.21 5.14 24.34
C THR A 75 -6.12 5.89 25.69
N SER A 76 -4.93 6.03 26.29
CA SER A 76 -4.73 6.65 27.61
C SER A 76 -4.97 8.16 27.57
N PRO A 77 -5.97 8.68 28.28
CA PRO A 77 -6.22 10.14 28.38
C PRO A 77 -5.07 10.90 29.04
N MET A 78 -4.40 10.28 30.01
CA MET A 78 -3.26 10.87 30.71
C MET A 78 -2.07 11.10 29.76
N VAL A 79 -1.73 10.08 28.94
CA VAL A 79 -0.67 10.20 27.93
C VAL A 79 -1.02 11.30 26.93
N LYS A 80 -2.28 11.34 26.47
CA LYS A 80 -2.74 12.40 25.56
C LYS A 80 -2.58 13.79 26.16
N ALA A 81 -2.93 13.98 27.42
CA ALA A 81 -2.81 15.26 28.10
C ALA A 81 -1.32 15.70 28.27
N VAL A 82 -0.45 14.78 28.67
CA VAL A 82 0.98 15.05 28.82
C VAL A 82 1.61 15.40 27.48
N VAL A 83 1.37 14.59 26.44
CA VAL A 83 1.92 14.84 25.10
C VAL A 83 1.44 16.18 24.53
N LYS A 84 0.16 16.52 24.70
CA LYS A 84 -0.39 17.83 24.27
C LYS A 84 0.31 19.00 24.98
N LYS A 85 0.65 18.86 26.26
CA LYS A 85 1.43 19.90 26.98
C LYS A 85 2.85 20.04 26.42
N ILE A 86 3.54 18.92 26.17
CA ILE A 86 4.90 18.91 25.63
C ILE A 86 4.91 19.51 24.20
N ARG A 87 3.90 19.23 23.38
CA ARG A 87 3.78 19.77 22.02
C ARG A 87 3.64 21.28 21.94
N LYS A 88 3.34 21.96 23.03
CA LYS A 88 3.38 23.43 23.05
C LYS A 88 4.79 23.98 22.86
N VAL A 89 5.82 23.18 23.21
CA VAL A 89 7.24 23.53 23.07
C VAL A 89 7.89 22.73 21.94
N TYR A 90 7.59 21.44 21.85
CA TYR A 90 8.16 20.50 20.85
C TYR A 90 7.03 19.94 19.99
N ILE A 91 6.69 20.64 18.89
CA ILE A 91 5.52 20.36 18.04
C ILE A 91 5.49 18.93 17.47
N ASP A 92 6.68 18.36 17.20
CA ASP A 92 6.81 17.01 16.62
C ASP A 92 7.03 15.91 17.67
N PHE A 93 6.86 16.23 18.96
CA PHE A 93 6.98 15.23 20.01
C PHE A 93 5.92 14.13 19.84
N PHE A 94 6.35 12.87 19.87
CA PHE A 94 5.50 11.70 19.64
C PHE A 94 5.00 11.54 18.19
N LYS A 95 5.68 12.18 17.22
CA LYS A 95 5.49 11.96 15.80
C LYS A 95 6.69 11.21 15.23
N ILE A 96 6.43 10.26 14.36
CA ILE A 96 7.47 9.44 13.71
C ILE A 96 7.21 9.41 12.21
N ARG A 97 8.21 9.77 11.42
CA ARG A 97 8.16 9.59 9.98
C ARG A 97 8.58 8.17 9.62
N ALA A 98 7.74 7.50 8.83
CA ALA A 98 7.98 6.17 8.29
C ALA A 98 8.14 6.23 6.77
N PHE A 99 8.99 5.33 6.24
CA PHE A 99 9.14 5.08 4.81
C PHE A 99 8.61 3.67 4.51
N VAL A 100 7.64 3.56 3.63
CA VAL A 100 6.85 2.33 3.44
C VAL A 100 6.83 1.93 1.98
N THR A 101 6.99 0.64 1.67
CA THR A 101 6.78 0.13 0.31
C THR A 101 5.29 -0.10 0.04
N GLY A 102 4.88 0.14 -1.19
CA GLY A 102 3.49 0.00 -1.64
C GLY A 102 2.72 1.31 -1.63
N THR A 103 1.43 1.22 -1.40
CA THR A 103 0.51 2.36 -1.30
C THR A 103 0.00 2.51 0.12
N TYR A 104 -0.46 3.70 0.49
CA TYR A 104 -1.16 3.88 1.76
C TYR A 104 -2.54 3.21 1.77
N ALA A 105 -3.17 3.08 0.61
CA ALA A 105 -4.34 2.22 0.47
C ALA A 105 -3.90 0.75 0.61
N SER A 106 -4.44 0.05 1.61
CA SER A 106 -4.12 -1.37 1.78
C SER A 106 -4.76 -2.18 0.68
N SER A 107 -3.93 -2.88 -0.11
CA SER A 107 -4.38 -3.76 -1.18
C SER A 107 -4.20 -5.24 -0.86
N CYS A 108 -3.68 -5.55 0.35
CA CYS A 108 -3.33 -6.91 0.77
C CYS A 108 -2.31 -7.60 -0.17
N GLU A 109 -1.55 -6.82 -0.94
CA GLU A 109 -0.51 -7.31 -1.85
C GLU A 109 0.78 -6.49 -1.68
N HIS A 110 1.93 -7.18 -1.69
CA HIS A 110 3.23 -6.49 -1.68
C HIS A 110 3.49 -5.85 -3.05
N PHE A 111 4.32 -4.81 -3.02
CA PHE A 111 4.65 -4.01 -4.20
C PHE A 111 6.14 -4.00 -4.54
N ILE A 112 6.92 -4.98 -4.07
CA ILE A 112 8.28 -5.18 -4.55
C ILE A 112 8.18 -6.17 -5.71
N GLU A 113 8.09 -5.65 -6.92
CA GLU A 113 7.92 -6.47 -8.11
C GLU A 113 9.13 -6.33 -9.06
N TYR A 114 9.39 -7.40 -9.78
CA TYR A 114 10.50 -7.51 -10.72
C TYR A 114 10.09 -8.36 -11.92
N LYS A 115 10.82 -8.20 -13.02
CA LYS A 115 10.58 -9.02 -14.23
C LYS A 115 10.64 -10.50 -13.91
N THR A 116 9.61 -11.24 -14.32
CA THR A 116 9.50 -12.69 -14.09
C THR A 116 10.59 -13.49 -14.80
N THR A 117 11.16 -12.93 -15.87
CA THR A 117 12.25 -13.52 -16.66
C THR A 117 13.62 -13.48 -16.00
N LEU A 118 13.78 -12.78 -14.86
CA LEU A 118 15.06 -12.74 -14.15
C LEU A 118 15.42 -14.10 -13.55
N SER A 119 16.70 -14.51 -13.70
CA SER A 119 17.22 -15.68 -13.01
C SER A 119 17.23 -15.47 -11.48
N ALA A 120 17.35 -16.55 -10.71
CA ALA A 120 17.40 -16.48 -9.26
C ALA A 120 18.54 -15.58 -8.73
N GLU A 121 19.72 -15.67 -9.35
CA GLU A 121 20.89 -14.88 -9.00
C GLU A 121 20.63 -13.38 -9.27
N LYS A 122 20.06 -13.04 -10.42
CA LYS A 122 19.72 -11.66 -10.77
C LYS A 122 18.65 -11.10 -9.85
N ARG A 123 17.65 -11.90 -9.46
CA ARG A 123 16.65 -11.50 -8.49
C ARG A 123 17.28 -11.12 -7.15
N GLN A 124 18.24 -11.93 -6.68
CA GLN A 124 18.96 -11.62 -5.44
C GLN A 124 19.69 -10.28 -5.54
N ILE A 125 20.41 -10.03 -6.65
CA ILE A 125 21.10 -8.75 -6.88
C ILE A 125 20.09 -7.58 -6.86
N VAL A 126 18.97 -7.72 -7.58
CA VAL A 126 17.93 -6.68 -7.62
C VAL A 126 17.36 -6.41 -6.22
N PHE A 127 17.09 -7.46 -5.44
CA PHE A 127 16.61 -7.30 -4.05
C PHE A 127 17.63 -6.61 -3.14
N ASP A 128 18.90 -6.93 -3.27
CA ASP A 128 19.97 -6.25 -2.51
C ASP A 128 20.05 -4.77 -2.87
N LEU A 129 19.88 -4.44 -4.15
CA LEU A 129 19.79 -3.06 -4.61
C LEU A 129 18.54 -2.37 -4.03
N VAL A 130 17.36 -2.99 -4.11
CA VAL A 130 16.13 -2.47 -3.50
C VAL A 130 16.34 -2.19 -2.02
N ARG A 131 16.83 -3.18 -1.26
CA ARG A 131 17.12 -3.06 0.17
C ARG A 131 18.02 -1.87 0.50
N LYS A 132 19.13 -1.74 -0.24
CA LYS A 132 20.07 -0.63 -0.09
C LYS A 132 19.41 0.70 -0.39
N GLN A 133 18.63 0.79 -1.46
CA GLN A 133 17.96 2.02 -1.87
C GLN A 133 16.84 2.44 -0.89
N LEU A 134 16.07 1.50 -0.38
CA LEU A 134 15.05 1.78 0.63
C LEU A 134 15.68 2.38 1.90
N LYS A 135 16.80 1.79 2.40
CA LYS A 135 17.54 2.32 3.54
C LYS A 135 18.09 3.73 3.28
N ASN A 136 18.65 3.96 2.09
CA ASN A 136 19.20 5.27 1.72
C ASN A 136 18.07 6.32 1.62
N LYS A 137 16.96 5.99 0.96
CA LYS A 137 15.82 6.89 0.81
C LYS A 137 15.16 7.20 2.15
N CYS A 138 15.04 6.22 3.03
CA CYS A 138 14.57 6.40 4.40
C CYS A 138 15.39 7.47 5.14
N ARG A 139 16.73 7.43 5.04
CA ARG A 139 17.60 8.45 5.64
C ARG A 139 17.39 9.83 4.98
N GLN A 140 17.31 9.90 3.65
CA GLN A 140 17.08 11.14 2.92
C GLN A 140 15.76 11.81 3.30
N THR A 141 14.70 11.02 3.50
CA THR A 141 13.38 11.51 3.92
C THR A 141 13.28 11.75 5.44
N LYS A 142 14.40 11.58 6.17
CA LYS A 142 14.44 11.67 7.65
C LYS A 142 13.44 10.74 8.33
N SER A 143 13.09 9.64 7.67
CA SER A 143 12.24 8.59 8.25
C SER A 143 13.02 7.74 9.25
N LYS A 144 12.37 7.27 10.31
CA LYS A 144 12.98 6.45 11.37
C LYS A 144 12.95 4.97 11.04
N PHE A 145 11.94 4.54 10.28
CA PHE A 145 11.70 3.14 9.97
C PHE A 145 11.43 2.95 8.48
N VAL A 146 11.85 1.79 7.95
CA VAL A 146 11.44 1.26 6.67
C VAL A 146 10.45 0.12 6.94
N PHE A 147 9.26 0.21 6.38
CA PHE A 147 8.26 -0.86 6.42
C PHE A 147 8.08 -1.46 5.04
N ILE A 148 8.13 -2.79 4.99
CA ILE A 148 7.71 -3.56 3.83
C ILE A 148 6.41 -4.24 4.24
N LYS A 149 5.29 -3.79 3.68
CA LYS A 149 3.98 -4.23 4.11
C LYS A 149 3.36 -5.24 3.15
N ASP A 150 2.29 -5.90 3.63
CA ASP A 150 1.40 -6.75 2.85
C ASP A 150 2.08 -8.00 2.24
N ILE A 151 3.11 -8.54 2.93
CA ILE A 151 3.76 -9.78 2.52
C ILE A 151 2.83 -10.96 2.83
N ARG A 152 2.40 -11.69 1.80
CA ARG A 152 1.57 -12.89 1.97
C ARG A 152 2.37 -14.05 2.58
N GLY A 153 1.70 -14.83 3.45
CA GLY A 153 2.34 -15.93 4.16
C GLY A 153 3.07 -16.93 3.27
N ARG A 154 2.53 -17.24 2.08
CA ARG A 154 3.18 -18.13 1.10
C ARG A 154 4.54 -17.64 0.57
N ASN A 155 4.79 -16.34 0.65
CA ASN A 155 6.01 -15.70 0.15
C ASN A 155 6.99 -15.35 1.29
N ILE A 156 6.59 -15.55 2.55
CA ILE A 156 7.34 -15.05 3.70
C ILE A 156 8.75 -15.65 3.79
N ASP A 157 8.90 -16.95 3.53
CA ASP A 157 10.20 -17.62 3.66
C ASP A 157 11.18 -17.21 2.56
N SER A 158 10.66 -17.02 1.34
CA SER A 158 11.47 -16.49 0.22
C SER A 158 11.91 -15.07 0.51
N ILE A 159 11.01 -14.23 1.00
CA ILE A 159 11.30 -12.83 1.33
C ILE A 159 12.24 -12.75 2.54
N LYS A 160 12.09 -13.58 3.56
CA LYS A 160 13.02 -13.66 4.70
C LYS A 160 14.44 -13.97 4.25
N LYS A 161 14.61 -14.91 3.34
CA LYS A 161 15.93 -15.24 2.78
C LYS A 161 16.57 -14.04 2.07
N ILE A 162 15.75 -13.29 1.33
CA ILE A 162 16.20 -12.14 0.54
C ILE A 162 16.52 -10.93 1.42
N LEU A 163 15.65 -10.61 2.38
CA LEU A 163 15.83 -9.45 3.26
C LEU A 163 16.90 -9.68 4.34
N GLY A 164 17.18 -10.94 4.68
CA GLY A 164 18.18 -11.32 5.67
C GLY A 164 17.84 -10.86 7.08
N HIS A 165 18.86 -10.71 7.92
CA HIS A 165 18.71 -10.32 9.33
C HIS A 165 18.45 -8.82 9.55
N ASP A 166 18.37 -8.04 8.49
CA ASP A 166 18.20 -6.58 8.59
C ASP A 166 16.76 -6.14 8.88
N PHE A 167 15.78 -7.05 8.79
CA PHE A 167 14.37 -6.75 8.98
C PHE A 167 13.74 -7.67 10.02
N TYR A 168 12.88 -7.07 10.85
CA TYR A 168 12.02 -7.80 11.76
C TYR A 168 10.68 -8.07 11.09
N PHE A 169 10.14 -9.27 11.32
CA PHE A 169 8.87 -9.71 10.74
C PHE A 169 7.79 -9.71 11.81
N PHE A 170 6.70 -9.04 11.54
CA PHE A 170 5.54 -8.98 12.42
C PHE A 170 4.31 -9.50 11.70
N SER A 171 3.49 -10.28 12.41
CA SER A 171 2.15 -10.61 11.92
C SER A 171 1.29 -9.36 11.94
N SER A 172 0.66 -9.06 10.80
CA SER A 172 -0.35 -8.02 10.71
C SER A 172 -1.73 -8.58 11.06
N PHE A 173 -2.76 -7.75 10.94
CA PHE A 173 -4.13 -8.21 11.11
C PHE A 173 -4.46 -9.31 10.11
N PRO A 174 -5.26 -10.33 10.52
CA PRO A 174 -5.65 -11.40 9.61
C PRO A 174 -6.49 -10.84 8.45
N THR A 175 -6.17 -11.27 7.24
CA THR A 175 -6.97 -10.95 6.07
C THR A 175 -8.16 -11.89 6.02
N ASN A 176 -9.36 -11.34 6.06
CA ASN A 176 -10.58 -12.10 5.85
C ASN A 176 -10.81 -12.27 4.35
N VAL A 177 -10.84 -13.52 3.88
CA VAL A 177 -11.17 -13.85 2.51
C VAL A 177 -12.64 -14.25 2.46
N ILE A 178 -13.44 -13.47 1.76
CA ILE A 178 -14.85 -13.78 1.51
C ILE A 178 -14.94 -14.37 0.10
N PRO A 179 -15.23 -15.67 -0.03
CA PRO A 179 -15.42 -16.25 -1.36
C PRO A 179 -16.74 -15.72 -1.94
N VAL A 180 -16.64 -14.91 -3.00
CA VAL A 180 -17.81 -14.44 -3.74
C VAL A 180 -18.19 -15.50 -4.77
N LEU A 181 -19.04 -16.42 -4.38
CA LEU A 181 -19.53 -17.49 -5.28
C LEU A 181 -20.69 -16.99 -6.17
N SER A 182 -21.61 -16.26 -5.58
CA SER A 182 -22.65 -15.47 -6.24
C SER A 182 -23.28 -14.53 -5.21
N SER A 183 -23.83 -13.40 -5.65
CA SER A 183 -24.49 -12.44 -4.75
C SER A 183 -25.63 -13.06 -3.93
N HIS A 184 -26.32 -14.06 -4.48
CA HIS A 184 -27.46 -14.74 -3.83
C HIS A 184 -27.02 -15.73 -2.73
N LYS A 185 -25.81 -16.29 -2.82
CA LYS A 185 -25.31 -17.30 -1.85
C LYS A 185 -24.59 -16.67 -0.65
N TYR A 186 -24.18 -15.43 -0.73
CA TYR A 186 -23.47 -14.77 0.37
C TYR A 186 -24.27 -14.74 1.68
N PRO A 187 -25.55 -14.35 1.69
CA PRO A 187 -26.35 -14.39 2.92
C PRO A 187 -26.48 -15.80 3.53
N GLU A 188 -26.53 -16.84 2.70
CA GLU A 188 -26.64 -18.23 3.15
C GLU A 188 -25.38 -18.70 3.89
N MET A 189 -24.21 -18.16 3.57
CA MET A 189 -22.94 -18.46 4.24
C MET A 189 -22.83 -17.81 5.63
N LEU A 190 -23.66 -16.82 5.91
CA LEU A 190 -23.61 -16.12 7.20
C LEU A 190 -24.32 -16.94 8.28
N LYS A 191 -23.76 -16.93 9.51
CA LYS A 191 -24.48 -17.40 10.69
C LYS A 191 -25.81 -16.63 10.83
N SER A 192 -26.87 -17.28 11.31
CA SER A 192 -28.24 -16.74 11.38
C SER A 192 -28.32 -15.31 11.96
N LYS A 193 -27.57 -15.04 13.03
CA LYS A 193 -27.48 -13.72 13.66
C LYS A 193 -26.96 -12.63 12.69
N TYR A 194 -25.95 -12.96 11.89
CA TYR A 194 -25.37 -12.00 10.92
C TYR A 194 -26.22 -11.90 9.66
N ARG A 195 -26.86 -13.00 9.26
CA ARG A 195 -27.81 -13.04 8.13
C ARG A 195 -28.97 -12.07 8.36
N LYS A 196 -29.56 -12.13 9.55
CA LYS A 196 -30.64 -11.19 9.91
C LYS A 196 -30.17 -9.75 9.82
N ARG A 197 -29.03 -9.42 10.44
CA ARG A 197 -28.47 -8.05 10.39
C ARG A 197 -28.20 -7.58 8.96
N PHE A 198 -27.67 -8.48 8.11
CA PHE A 198 -27.43 -8.18 6.70
C PHE A 198 -28.74 -7.85 5.97
N GLN A 199 -29.77 -8.68 6.18
CA GLN A 199 -31.10 -8.48 5.58
C GLN A 199 -31.74 -7.18 6.05
N ASP A 200 -31.67 -6.89 7.36
CA ASP A 200 -32.21 -5.65 7.94
C ASP A 200 -31.48 -4.42 7.37
N SER A 201 -30.15 -4.49 7.25
CA SER A 201 -29.36 -3.40 6.64
C SER A 201 -29.64 -3.24 5.16
N GLN A 202 -29.80 -4.32 4.41
CA GLN A 202 -30.13 -4.29 2.98
C GLN A 202 -31.54 -3.70 2.76
N LYS A 203 -32.51 -4.07 3.60
CA LYS A 203 -33.85 -3.50 3.57
C LYS A 203 -33.81 -2.00 3.84
N ALA A 204 -33.18 -1.57 4.94
CA ALA A 204 -33.04 -0.17 5.29
C ALA A 204 -32.32 0.64 4.20
N PHE A 205 -31.31 0.06 3.56
CA PHE A 205 -30.61 0.69 2.46
C PHE A 205 -31.54 0.88 1.24
N ASN A 206 -32.24 -0.17 0.82
CA ASN A 206 -33.17 -0.11 -0.32
C ASN A 206 -34.36 0.83 -0.11
N GLU A 207 -34.79 1.01 1.16
CA GLU A 207 -35.88 1.92 1.51
C GLU A 207 -35.46 3.40 1.51
N ASN A 208 -34.19 3.70 1.77
CA ASN A 208 -33.71 5.07 1.98
C ASN A 208 -32.77 5.57 0.85
N PHE A 209 -32.28 4.69 -0.02
CA PHE A 209 -31.31 5.04 -1.05
C PHE A 209 -31.68 4.41 -2.39
N MET A 210 -31.60 5.20 -3.45
CA MET A 210 -31.48 4.68 -4.80
C MET A 210 -29.99 4.46 -5.11
N TRP A 211 -29.66 3.30 -5.69
CA TRP A 211 -28.29 2.99 -6.08
C TRP A 211 -28.24 2.42 -7.50
N GLU A 212 -27.20 2.77 -8.20
CA GLU A 212 -26.94 2.30 -9.54
C GLU A 212 -25.49 1.78 -9.60
N ILE A 213 -25.29 0.65 -10.26
CA ILE A 213 -23.96 0.17 -10.60
C ILE A 213 -23.66 0.66 -12.00
N SER A 214 -22.83 1.70 -12.12
CA SER A 214 -22.34 2.16 -13.40
C SER A 214 -20.95 1.59 -13.66
N THR A 215 -20.76 1.02 -14.85
CA THR A 215 -19.44 0.62 -15.36
C THR A 215 -18.83 1.69 -16.25
N ASP A 216 -19.55 2.76 -16.54
CA ASP A 216 -19.09 3.89 -17.33
C ASP A 216 -18.55 4.99 -16.43
N PHE A 217 -17.24 5.00 -16.24
CA PHE A 217 -16.55 6.00 -15.42
C PHE A 217 -16.41 7.38 -16.10
N ALA A 218 -16.70 7.50 -17.39
CA ALA A 218 -16.56 8.75 -18.13
C ALA A 218 -17.64 9.79 -17.74
N ASN A 219 -18.81 9.34 -17.29
CA ASN A 219 -19.97 10.19 -16.98
C ASN A 219 -20.19 10.43 -15.49
N GLN A 220 -19.31 9.98 -14.60
CA GLN A 220 -19.49 10.09 -13.14
C GLN A 220 -19.16 11.46 -12.54
N THR A 221 -18.82 12.46 -13.33
CA THR A 221 -18.52 13.83 -12.83
C THR A 221 -19.76 14.54 -12.25
N LEU A 222 -20.94 13.98 -12.37
CA LEU A 222 -22.22 14.59 -11.95
C LEU A 222 -22.80 14.05 -10.64
N LEU A 223 -22.14 13.10 -9.95
CA LEU A 223 -22.69 12.47 -8.74
C LEU A 223 -22.20 13.09 -7.42
N PHE A 224 -21.40 14.16 -7.48
CA PHE A 224 -20.89 14.86 -6.30
C PHE A 224 -21.19 16.36 -6.30
N THR A 225 -22.42 16.72 -6.57
CA THR A 225 -22.94 18.08 -6.32
C THR A 225 -23.81 18.11 -5.09
#